data_05c4e251d59dcff495fb8786b3931f3c
#
_entry.id   05c4e251d59dcff495fb8786b3931f3c
#
_cell.length_a   1.000
_cell.length_b   1.000
_cell.length_c   1.000
_cell.angle_alpha   90.00
_cell.angle_beta   90.00
_cell.angle_gamma   90.00
#
_symmetry.space_group_name_H-M   'P 1'
#
loop_
_entity.id
_entity.type
_entity.pdbx_description
1 polymer ?
#
loop_
_entity_poly.entity_id
_entity_poly.type
_entity_poly.pdbx_seq_one_letter_code
_entity_poly.pdbx_strand_id
1 'polypeptide(L)'
;LTLSALYNSWGLPLAILLSVPLAVLGALLFVGAAYLVSPEFINNIYMQISLVMLIGLSAKNAILVVEYADQLFFEKNMDLKAATIEAARLRMRPIMMTAFSFILGVMPLIFASGVYATARNIMGMALVGGMLLATMLGIFIYPALYYLVARVGKFERKRELKQKES
;
A
#
# COMPACT_ATOMS: atom_id res chain seq x y z
N LEU A 1 -1.58 6.30 -15.59
CA LEU A 1 -2.24 6.30 -16.90
C LEU A 1 -2.92 4.96 -17.20
N THR A 2 -2.22 3.83 -17.13
CA THR A 2 -2.81 2.49 -17.38
C THR A 2 -3.96 2.15 -16.44
N LEU A 3 -3.82 2.42 -15.14
CA LEU A 3 -4.88 2.20 -14.16
C LEU A 3 -6.09 3.11 -14.37
N SER A 4 -5.89 4.38 -14.71
CA SER A 4 -6.99 5.29 -15.02
C SER A 4 -7.73 4.92 -16.30
N ALA A 5 -7.02 4.39 -17.29
CA ALA A 5 -7.63 3.88 -18.52
C ALA A 5 -8.42 2.59 -18.28
N LEU A 6 -7.92 1.70 -17.42
CA LEU A 6 -8.57 0.41 -17.12
C LEU A 6 -9.88 0.59 -16.35
N TYR A 7 -9.91 1.51 -15.38
CA TYR A 7 -11.08 1.73 -14.51
C TYR A 7 -11.97 2.91 -14.92
N ASN A 8 -11.63 3.60 -16.01
CA ASN A 8 -12.36 4.78 -16.51
C ASN A 8 -12.68 5.79 -15.38
N SER A 9 -11.78 5.92 -14.41
CA SER A 9 -11.90 6.78 -13.23
C SER A 9 -10.54 7.26 -12.77
N TRP A 10 -10.40 8.53 -12.46
CA TRP A 10 -9.18 9.12 -11.89
C TRP A 10 -9.08 8.94 -10.37
N GLY A 11 -10.19 8.62 -9.72
CA GLY A 11 -10.26 8.47 -8.27
C GLY A 11 -9.50 7.26 -7.75
N LEU A 12 -9.61 6.10 -8.42
CA LEU A 12 -8.96 4.87 -8.00
C LEU A 12 -7.43 4.95 -8.00
N PRO A 13 -6.77 5.44 -9.08
CA PRO A 13 -5.33 5.66 -9.06
C PRO A 13 -4.86 6.62 -7.98
N LEU A 14 -5.67 7.63 -7.66
CA LEU A 14 -5.35 8.62 -6.62
C LEU A 14 -5.38 7.99 -5.23
N ALA A 15 -6.32 7.11 -4.93
CA ALA A 15 -6.36 6.37 -3.68
C ALA A 15 -5.12 5.47 -3.50
N ILE A 16 -4.67 4.84 -4.59
CA ILE A 16 -3.47 3.99 -4.58
C ILE A 16 -2.21 4.84 -4.35
N LEU A 17 -2.07 5.98 -5.05
CA LEU A 17 -0.93 6.88 -4.89
C LEU A 17 -0.82 7.44 -3.47
N LEU A 18 -1.96 7.75 -2.83
CA LEU A 18 -1.98 8.23 -1.44
C LEU A 18 -1.55 7.17 -0.42
N SER A 19 -1.59 5.89 -0.78
CA SER A 19 -1.13 4.81 0.09
C SER A 19 0.40 4.64 0.13
N VAL A 20 1.10 5.05 -0.93
CA VAL A 20 2.56 4.90 -1.08
C VAL A 20 3.36 5.62 0.01
N PRO A 21 3.07 6.88 0.39
CA PRO A 21 3.80 7.57 1.44
C PRO A 21 3.86 6.83 2.77
N LEU A 22 2.87 5.99 3.05
CA LEU A 22 2.83 5.19 4.28
C LEU A 22 3.96 4.16 4.36
N ALA A 23 4.22 3.46 3.25
CA ALA A 23 5.29 2.48 3.17
C ALA A 23 6.66 3.15 3.28
N VAL A 24 6.82 4.30 2.63
CA VAL A 24 8.05 5.11 2.70
C VAL A 24 8.29 5.60 4.12
N LEU A 25 7.26 6.13 4.78
CA LEU A 25 7.33 6.58 6.16
C LEU A 25 7.70 5.43 7.10
N GLY A 26 7.15 4.24 6.89
CA GLY A 26 7.48 3.04 7.64
C GLY A 26 8.96 2.65 7.52
N ALA A 27 9.49 2.65 6.32
CA ALA A 27 10.90 2.37 6.08
C ALA A 27 11.82 3.42 6.74
N LEU A 28 11.49 4.70 6.59
CA LEU A 28 12.26 5.79 7.18
C LEU A 28 12.26 5.76 8.70
N LEU A 29 11.11 5.49 9.33
CA LEU A 29 11.02 5.36 10.79
C LEU A 29 11.84 4.19 11.31
N PHE A 30 11.79 3.04 10.64
CA PHE A 30 12.49 1.84 11.10
C PHE A 30 13.99 1.96 10.93
N VAL A 31 14.48 2.49 9.80
CA VAL A 31 15.89 2.78 9.57
C VAL A 31 16.36 3.93 10.46
N GLY A 32 15.55 4.95 10.68
CA GLY A 32 15.86 6.04 11.61
C GLY A 32 15.98 5.55 13.05
N ALA A 33 15.16 4.62 13.49
CA ALA A 33 15.29 3.99 14.81
C ALA A 33 16.57 3.14 14.90
N ALA A 34 16.93 2.41 13.83
CA ALA A 34 18.16 1.66 13.76
C ALA A 34 19.41 2.56 13.77
N TYR A 35 19.33 3.75 13.15
CA TYR A 35 20.40 4.77 13.19
C TYR A 35 20.72 5.25 14.61
N LEU A 36 19.71 5.33 15.48
CA LEU A 36 19.92 5.70 16.90
C LEU A 36 20.75 4.65 17.67
N VAL A 37 20.72 3.40 17.22
CA VAL A 37 21.50 2.29 17.81
C VAL A 37 22.87 2.16 17.17
N SER A 38 22.97 2.37 15.86
CA SER A 38 24.22 2.25 15.08
C SER A 38 24.30 3.31 14.00
N PRO A 39 25.22 4.30 14.12
CA PRO A 39 25.35 5.40 13.15
C PRO A 39 25.73 4.98 11.72
N GLU A 40 26.08 3.71 11.51
CA GLU A 40 26.42 3.16 10.19
C GLU A 40 25.20 3.02 9.27
N PHE A 41 23.97 3.08 9.83
CA PHE A 41 22.71 3.00 9.09
C PHE A 41 22.34 4.36 8.48
N ILE A 42 23.11 4.80 7.50
CA ILE A 42 22.89 6.07 6.81
C ILE A 42 22.06 5.81 5.55
N ASN A 43 21.30 6.83 5.13
CA ASN A 43 20.60 6.81 3.85
C ASN A 43 21.61 6.68 2.70
N ASN A 44 21.66 5.50 2.13
CA ASN A 44 22.53 5.14 1.01
C ASN A 44 21.73 4.54 -0.15
N ILE A 45 22.43 4.18 -1.21
CA ILE A 45 21.82 3.64 -2.44
C ILE A 45 20.97 2.38 -2.18
N TYR A 46 21.34 1.54 -1.22
CA TYR A 46 20.61 0.32 -0.86
C TYR A 46 19.27 0.61 -0.18
N MET A 47 19.21 1.66 0.63
CA MET A 47 17.95 2.14 1.19
C MET A 47 17.02 2.67 0.10
N GLN A 48 17.54 3.42 -0.87
CA GLN A 48 16.75 3.92 -1.99
C GLN A 48 16.16 2.79 -2.84
N ILE A 49 16.94 1.75 -3.13
CA ILE A 49 16.47 0.53 -3.82
C ILE A 49 15.33 -0.13 -3.03
N SER A 50 15.47 -0.22 -1.70
CA SER A 50 14.45 -0.78 -0.83
C SER A 50 13.17 0.04 -0.85
N LEU A 51 13.27 1.37 -0.88
CA LEU A 51 12.11 2.26 -1.00
C LEU A 51 11.35 2.04 -2.31
N VAL A 52 12.06 1.93 -3.43
CA VAL A 52 11.44 1.65 -4.75
C VAL A 52 10.70 0.31 -4.72
N MET A 53 11.31 -0.72 -4.14
CA MET A 53 10.68 -2.05 -4.00
C MET A 53 9.43 -2.00 -3.11
N LEU A 54 9.49 -1.28 -1.98
CA LEU A 54 8.35 -1.09 -1.07
C LEU A 54 7.19 -0.35 -1.72
N ILE A 55 7.48 0.66 -2.53
CA ILE A 55 6.46 1.39 -3.28
C ILE A 55 5.68 0.42 -4.18
N GLY A 56 6.37 -0.44 -4.91
CA GLY A 56 5.74 -1.45 -5.77
C GLY A 56 4.88 -2.45 -4.99
N LEU A 57 5.38 -2.96 -3.87
CA LEU A 57 4.66 -3.91 -3.01
C LEU A 57 3.44 -3.27 -2.34
N SER A 58 3.59 -2.05 -1.83
CA SER A 58 2.48 -1.30 -1.20
C SER A 58 1.39 -0.97 -2.21
N ALA A 59 1.77 -0.49 -3.40
CA ALA A 59 0.84 -0.22 -4.48
C ALA A 59 0.06 -1.47 -4.89
N LYS A 60 0.73 -2.62 -5.03
CA LYS A 60 0.07 -3.91 -5.32
C LYS A 60 -0.98 -4.26 -4.28
N ASN A 61 -0.67 -4.11 -2.99
CA ASN A 61 -1.63 -4.41 -1.92
C ASN A 61 -2.83 -3.46 -1.95
N ALA A 62 -2.59 -2.16 -2.18
CA ALA A 62 -3.65 -1.17 -2.32
C ALA A 62 -4.56 -1.46 -3.52
N ILE A 63 -3.98 -1.79 -4.69
CA ILE A 63 -4.74 -2.15 -5.90
C ILE A 63 -5.68 -3.31 -5.63
N LEU A 64 -5.22 -4.38 -4.99
CA LEU A 64 -6.03 -5.57 -4.71
C LEU A 64 -7.25 -5.28 -3.82
N VAL A 65 -7.12 -4.38 -2.84
CA VAL A 65 -8.25 -3.99 -1.97
C VAL A 65 -9.24 -3.12 -2.72
N VAL A 66 -8.72 -2.12 -3.43
CA VAL A 66 -9.51 -1.13 -4.19
C VAL A 66 -10.30 -1.81 -5.31
N GLU A 67 -9.65 -2.66 -6.10
CA GLU A 67 -10.27 -3.42 -7.19
C GLU A 67 -11.42 -4.32 -6.69
N TYR A 68 -11.19 -5.02 -5.58
CA TYR A 68 -12.21 -5.89 -5.03
C TYR A 68 -13.40 -5.11 -4.43
N ALA A 69 -13.14 -3.96 -3.83
CA ALA A 69 -14.19 -3.07 -3.35
C ALA A 69 -15.04 -2.53 -4.51
N ASP A 70 -14.40 -2.21 -5.62
CA ASP A 70 -15.06 -1.74 -6.84
C ASP A 70 -15.94 -2.83 -7.47
N GLN A 71 -15.45 -4.07 -7.56
CA GLN A 71 -16.22 -5.23 -8.00
C GLN A 71 -17.46 -5.47 -7.14
N LEU A 72 -17.32 -5.45 -5.81
CA LEU A 72 -18.46 -5.63 -4.89
C LEU A 72 -19.50 -4.52 -5.04
N PHE A 73 -19.06 -3.29 -5.29
CA PHE A 73 -19.94 -2.15 -5.47
C PHE A 73 -20.72 -2.21 -6.78
N PHE A 74 -20.05 -2.53 -7.91
CA PHE A 74 -20.68 -2.52 -9.24
C PHE A 74 -21.39 -3.83 -9.59
N GLU A 75 -20.79 -4.99 -9.30
CA GLU A 75 -21.35 -6.29 -9.69
C GLU A 75 -22.45 -6.78 -8.74
N LYS A 76 -22.26 -6.56 -7.43
CA LYS A 76 -23.22 -7.02 -6.41
C LYS A 76 -24.18 -5.94 -5.95
N ASN A 77 -24.14 -4.73 -6.52
CA ASN A 77 -24.99 -3.60 -6.13
C ASN A 77 -25.03 -3.34 -4.62
N MET A 78 -23.91 -3.58 -3.92
CA MET A 78 -23.81 -3.34 -2.49
C MET A 78 -23.68 -1.84 -2.22
N ASP A 79 -24.12 -1.39 -1.04
CA ASP A 79 -23.85 -0.02 -0.62
C ASP A 79 -22.34 0.23 -0.50
N LEU A 80 -21.89 1.43 -0.89
CA LEU A 80 -20.46 1.80 -0.94
C LEU A 80 -19.71 1.47 0.37
N LYS A 81 -20.35 1.76 1.52
CA LYS A 81 -19.77 1.48 2.83
C LYS A 81 -19.65 -0.03 3.10
N ALA A 82 -20.71 -0.78 2.79
CA ALA A 82 -20.74 -2.23 2.98
C ALA A 82 -19.73 -2.92 2.05
N ALA A 83 -19.66 -2.53 0.78
CA ALA A 83 -18.69 -3.06 -0.20
C ALA A 83 -17.24 -2.82 0.25
N THR A 84 -16.94 -1.62 0.76
CA THR A 84 -15.60 -1.26 1.24
C THR A 84 -15.18 -2.10 2.45
N ILE A 85 -16.06 -2.28 3.43
CA ILE A 85 -15.79 -3.07 4.65
C ILE A 85 -15.61 -4.54 4.30
N GLU A 86 -16.48 -5.09 3.44
CA GLU A 86 -16.41 -6.49 3.04
C GLU A 86 -15.16 -6.78 2.20
N ALA A 87 -14.78 -5.86 1.31
CA ALA A 87 -13.52 -5.96 0.57
C ALA A 87 -12.31 -6.00 1.50
N ALA A 88 -12.25 -5.10 2.47
CA ALA A 88 -11.18 -5.08 3.47
C ALA A 88 -11.12 -6.42 4.23
N ARG A 89 -12.25 -6.92 4.70
CA ARG A 89 -12.35 -8.17 5.46
C ARG A 89 -11.86 -9.38 4.67
N LEU A 90 -12.29 -9.51 3.42
CA LEU A 90 -11.94 -10.65 2.57
C LEU A 90 -10.49 -10.59 2.06
N ARG A 91 -9.97 -9.39 1.81
CA ARG A 91 -8.59 -9.20 1.32
C ARG A 91 -7.54 -9.12 2.43
N MET A 92 -7.93 -8.89 3.67
CA MET A 92 -7.01 -8.83 4.81
C MET A 92 -6.17 -10.11 4.93
N ARG A 93 -6.78 -11.29 4.85
CA ARG A 93 -6.10 -12.57 5.01
C ARG A 93 -5.01 -12.80 3.94
N PRO A 94 -5.26 -12.69 2.62
CA PRO A 94 -4.23 -12.80 1.59
C PRO A 94 -3.11 -11.77 1.74
N ILE A 95 -3.41 -10.52 2.09
CA ILE A 95 -2.42 -9.46 2.29
C ILE A 95 -1.51 -9.80 3.47
N MET A 96 -2.06 -10.26 4.59
CA MET A 96 -1.26 -10.69 5.73
C MET A 96 -0.36 -11.87 5.38
N MET A 97 -0.84 -12.87 4.64
CA MET A 97 -0.04 -14.00 4.20
C MET A 97 1.16 -13.56 3.35
N THR A 98 0.95 -12.68 2.38
CA THR A 98 2.02 -12.17 1.52
C THR A 98 3.01 -11.32 2.30
N ALA A 99 2.53 -10.48 3.23
CA ALA A 99 3.39 -9.67 4.09
C ALA A 99 4.28 -10.52 4.99
N PHE A 100 3.73 -11.52 5.67
CA PHE A 100 4.52 -12.41 6.52
C PHE A 100 5.53 -13.22 5.71
N SER A 101 5.12 -13.77 4.57
CA SER A 101 6.04 -14.51 3.69
C SER A 101 7.19 -13.64 3.21
N PHE A 102 6.91 -12.40 2.85
CA PHE A 102 7.93 -11.43 2.43
C PHE A 102 8.88 -11.08 3.57
N ILE A 103 8.34 -10.77 4.76
CA ILE A 103 9.14 -10.43 5.95
C ILE A 103 10.07 -11.59 6.32
N LEU A 104 9.55 -12.81 6.37
CA LEU A 104 10.34 -14.00 6.66
C LEU A 104 11.42 -14.25 5.59
N GLY A 105 11.11 -14.01 4.31
CA GLY A 105 12.07 -14.13 3.21
C GLY A 105 13.20 -13.11 3.25
N VAL A 106 12.93 -11.91 3.77
CA VAL A 106 13.93 -10.82 3.88
C VAL A 106 14.68 -10.86 5.22
N MET A 107 14.17 -11.57 6.23
CA MET A 107 14.78 -11.68 7.55
C MET A 107 16.28 -12.05 7.52
N PRO A 108 16.75 -13.00 6.69
CA PRO A 108 18.17 -13.35 6.61
C PRO A 108 19.07 -12.16 6.20
N LEU A 109 18.54 -11.16 5.49
CA LEU A 109 19.33 -9.98 5.12
C LEU A 109 19.70 -9.13 6.35
N ILE A 110 18.83 -9.09 7.36
CA ILE A 110 19.07 -8.31 8.60
C ILE A 110 20.23 -8.90 9.39
N PHE A 111 20.39 -10.23 9.36
CA PHE A 111 21.43 -10.94 10.09
C PHE A 111 22.64 -11.30 9.22
N ALA A 112 22.73 -10.75 8.02
CA ALA A 112 23.84 -11.00 7.13
C ALA A 112 25.17 -10.50 7.74
N SER A 113 26.21 -11.33 7.66
CA SER A 113 27.57 -11.02 8.10
C SER A 113 28.55 -11.10 6.93
N GLY A 114 29.76 -10.54 7.11
CA GLY A 114 30.83 -10.54 6.13
C GLY A 114 30.87 -9.29 5.25
N VAL A 115 31.56 -9.40 4.12
CA VAL A 115 31.74 -8.28 3.18
C VAL A 115 30.38 -7.80 2.68
N TYR A 116 30.16 -6.48 2.71
CA TYR A 116 28.88 -5.82 2.38
C TYR A 116 27.70 -6.15 3.32
N ALA A 117 27.97 -6.60 4.55
CA ALA A 117 26.92 -6.89 5.53
C ALA A 117 26.05 -5.66 5.82
N THR A 118 26.65 -4.50 6.05
CA THR A 118 25.96 -3.23 6.33
C THR A 118 24.94 -2.89 5.23
N ALA A 119 25.30 -3.05 3.97
CA ALA A 119 24.41 -2.79 2.84
C ALA A 119 23.15 -3.68 2.87
N ARG A 120 23.35 -4.99 3.12
CA ARG A 120 22.25 -5.97 3.22
C ARG A 120 21.40 -5.73 4.46
N ASN A 121 21.99 -5.39 5.58
CA ASN A 121 21.29 -5.12 6.82
C ASN A 121 20.39 -3.89 6.70
N ILE A 122 20.90 -2.79 6.10
CA ILE A 122 20.11 -1.58 5.83
C ILE A 122 18.93 -1.91 4.91
N MET A 123 19.18 -2.65 3.82
CA MET A 123 18.14 -3.07 2.90
C MET A 123 17.09 -3.94 3.60
N GLY A 124 17.51 -4.93 4.38
CA GLY A 124 16.62 -5.81 5.13
C GLY A 124 15.76 -5.04 6.15
N MET A 125 16.37 -4.14 6.92
CA MET A 125 15.65 -3.31 7.90
C MET A 125 14.64 -2.38 7.24
N ALA A 126 15.01 -1.70 6.16
CA ALA A 126 14.09 -0.84 5.43
C ALA A 126 12.88 -1.62 4.89
N LEU A 127 13.12 -2.79 4.29
CA LEU A 127 12.06 -3.64 3.73
C LEU A 127 11.13 -4.19 4.81
N VAL A 128 11.66 -4.72 5.90
CA VAL A 128 10.86 -5.27 7.01
C VAL A 128 10.04 -4.16 7.69
N GLY A 129 10.67 -3.05 8.04
CA GLY A 129 10.01 -1.92 8.69
C GLY A 129 8.93 -1.29 7.81
N GLY A 130 9.25 -1.05 6.54
CA GLY A 130 8.31 -0.51 5.57
C GLY A 130 7.11 -1.44 5.34
N MET A 131 7.35 -2.75 5.20
CA MET A 131 6.29 -3.73 4.97
C MET A 131 5.40 -3.92 6.20
N LEU A 132 5.97 -3.93 7.40
CA LEU A 132 5.19 -4.02 8.65
C LEU A 132 4.21 -2.85 8.78
N LEU A 133 4.71 -1.61 8.67
CA LEU A 133 3.86 -0.42 8.79
C LEU A 133 2.89 -0.29 7.62
N ALA A 134 3.33 -0.53 6.38
CA ALA A 134 2.46 -0.52 5.22
C ALA A 134 1.31 -1.54 5.34
N THR A 135 1.57 -2.72 5.91
CA THR A 135 0.54 -3.74 6.09
C THR A 135 -0.38 -3.41 7.26
N MET A 136 0.16 -3.09 8.44
CA MET A 136 -0.65 -2.81 9.61
C MET A 136 -1.55 -1.59 9.43
N LEU A 137 -0.99 -0.48 8.95
CA LEU A 137 -1.76 0.74 8.69
C LEU A 137 -2.57 0.66 7.39
N GLY A 138 -2.02 -0.01 6.38
CA GLY A 138 -2.66 -0.15 5.06
C GLY A 138 -4.04 -0.82 5.13
N ILE A 139 -4.20 -1.84 5.97
CA ILE A 139 -5.49 -2.54 6.16
C ILE A 139 -6.60 -1.57 6.56
N PHE A 140 -6.30 -0.54 7.32
CA PHE A 140 -7.26 0.48 7.73
C PHE A 140 -7.35 1.64 6.72
N ILE A 141 -6.21 2.02 6.17
CA ILE A 141 -6.10 3.22 5.32
C ILE A 141 -6.58 2.97 3.90
N TYR A 142 -6.31 1.81 3.29
CA TYR A 142 -6.77 1.50 1.93
C TYR A 142 -8.29 1.56 1.79
N PRO A 143 -9.09 0.93 2.67
CA PRO A 143 -10.54 1.06 2.62
C PRO A 143 -11.02 2.48 2.89
N ALA A 144 -10.40 3.20 3.84
CA ALA A 144 -10.76 4.58 4.14
C ALA A 144 -10.51 5.52 2.96
N LEU A 145 -9.35 5.39 2.29
CA LEU A 145 -9.04 6.18 1.09
C LEU A 145 -9.99 5.84 -0.06
N TYR A 146 -10.28 4.56 -0.29
CA TYR A 146 -11.25 4.17 -1.30
C TYR A 146 -12.63 4.77 -1.03
N TYR A 147 -13.11 4.70 0.21
CA TYR A 147 -14.40 5.27 0.60
C TYR A 147 -14.46 6.79 0.39
N LEU A 148 -13.41 7.51 0.77
CA LEU A 148 -13.32 8.95 0.58
C LEU A 148 -13.34 9.34 -0.91
N VAL A 149 -12.48 8.70 -1.69
CA VAL A 149 -12.36 8.99 -3.12
C VAL A 149 -13.63 8.59 -3.88
N ALA A 150 -14.19 7.42 -3.59
CA ALA A 150 -15.42 6.96 -4.22
C ALA A 150 -16.63 7.81 -3.83
N ARG A 151 -16.65 8.36 -2.61
CA ARG A 151 -17.70 9.31 -2.18
C ARG A 151 -17.67 10.59 -2.99
N VAL A 152 -16.48 11.13 -3.27
CA VAL A 152 -16.31 12.32 -4.11
C VAL A 152 -16.69 12.02 -5.56
N GLY A 153 -16.19 10.93 -6.13
CA GLY A 153 -16.51 10.53 -7.50
C GLY A 153 -17.98 10.15 -7.72
N LYS A 154 -18.65 9.60 -6.70
CA LYS A 154 -20.11 9.31 -6.77
C LYS A 154 -20.95 10.59 -6.83
N PHE A 155 -20.45 11.68 -6.27
CA PHE A 155 -21.09 12.99 -6.33
C PHE A 155 -21.06 13.55 -7.76
N GLU A 156 -19.94 13.37 -8.48
CA GLU A 156 -19.80 13.79 -9.87
C GLU A 156 -20.68 12.94 -10.81
N ARG A 157 -20.66 11.62 -10.66
CA ARG A 157 -21.46 10.70 -11.49
C ARG A 157 -22.97 10.88 -11.31
N LYS A 158 -23.42 11.22 -10.10
CA LYS A 158 -24.82 11.52 -9.83
C LYS A 158 -25.27 12.85 -10.46
N ARG A 159 -24.33 13.79 -10.62
CA ARG A 159 -24.56 15.04 -11.38
C ARG A 159 -24.66 14.79 -12.89
N GLU A 160 -23.76 13.96 -13.44
CA GLU A 160 -23.77 13.62 -14.88
C GLU A 160 -25.02 12.85 -15.30
N LEU A 161 -25.50 11.92 -14.46
CA LEU A 161 -26.75 11.19 -14.73
C LEU A 161 -27.97 12.13 -14.70
N LYS A 162 -28.03 13.06 -13.74
CA LYS A 162 -29.12 14.07 -13.70
C LYS A 162 -29.10 15.04 -14.89
N GLN A 163 -27.91 15.34 -15.43
CA GLN A 163 -27.81 16.17 -16.63
C GLN A 163 -28.17 15.45 -17.93
N LYS A 164 -28.10 14.11 -17.97
CA LYS A 164 -28.54 13.30 -19.13
C LYS A 164 -30.03 12.98 -19.13
N GLU A 165 -30.70 13.13 -17.99
CA GLU A 165 -32.15 12.96 -17.84
C GLU A 165 -32.95 14.26 -17.99
N SER A 166 -32.25 15.40 -18.06
CA SER A 166 -32.83 16.72 -18.31
C SER A 166 -32.61 17.17 -19.76
#